data_b0d8b96edfaa396c29a18fb24be02303
#
_entry.id   b0d8b96edfaa396c29a18fb24be02303
#
_cell.length_a   1.000
_cell.length_b   1.000
_cell.length_c   1.000
_cell.angle_alpha   90.00
_cell.angle_beta   90.00
_cell.angle_gamma   90.00
#
_symmetry.space_group_name_H-M   'P 1'
#
loop_
_entity.id
_entity.type
_entity.pdbx_description
1 polymer ?
#
loop_
_entity_poly.entity_id
_entity_poly.type
_entity_poly.pdbx_seq_one_letter_code
_entity_poly.pdbx_strand_id
1 'polypeptide(L)'
;MRLTTEQKAEIARLKRSGVGYRTIANKMGLKPSTVSSFCQRSGLFADNPAHKVLFTIPEARFSNVPALTKALPPQKVITGHKQTDAYLWVLEVIKLNEPAHLDAAEAALEKLTISPKDVEKRYRDWMVANGADILQTAFGTFFMDDPQHYLKLARENIRKASEVRAVFGSYEAAMEPVEAELLISRSAFLVDEDFGLTREEVADGSISGIERYLELDDARKDAHHGFTDVLPSPHTLSDVVREFDYWTWLYWVRDAAGRELGHKHFEGLSQEVYDREDWLDSQLATISPIQQQEAIDVLKWLLKSDRHEGRYEMDAILMNLVA
;
A
#
# COMPACT_ATOMS: atom_id res chain seq x y z
N MET A 1 0.43 -45.20 4.25
CA MET A 1 1.66 -45.24 3.43
C MET A 1 2.30 -43.84 3.52
N ARG A 2 3.60 -43.77 3.89
CA ARG A 2 4.31 -42.48 4.01
C ARG A 2 4.97 -42.20 2.67
N LEU A 3 4.69 -41.06 2.07
CA LEU A 3 5.32 -40.63 0.79
C LEU A 3 6.81 -40.37 1.00
N THR A 4 7.66 -40.78 0.04
CA THR A 4 9.09 -40.43 0.01
C THR A 4 9.27 -38.97 -0.38
N THR A 5 10.45 -38.42 -0.17
CA THR A 5 10.80 -37.04 -0.56
C THR A 5 10.66 -36.86 -2.08
N GLU A 6 11.12 -37.85 -2.86
CA GLU A 6 11.03 -37.83 -4.34
C GLU A 6 9.58 -37.89 -4.82
N GLN A 7 8.74 -38.75 -4.16
CA GLN A 7 7.31 -38.80 -4.48
C GLN A 7 6.61 -37.49 -4.20
N LYS A 8 6.96 -36.82 -3.09
CA LYS A 8 6.40 -35.48 -2.75
C LYS A 8 6.80 -34.44 -3.80
N ALA A 9 8.08 -34.41 -4.19
CA ALA A 9 8.59 -33.51 -5.22
C ALA A 9 7.90 -33.72 -6.57
N GLU A 10 7.74 -34.97 -7.01
CA GLU A 10 7.08 -35.29 -8.27
C GLU A 10 5.58 -34.97 -8.25
N ILE A 11 4.87 -35.23 -7.14
CA ILE A 11 3.49 -34.77 -6.97
C ILE A 11 3.41 -33.25 -7.10
N ALA A 12 4.30 -32.53 -6.45
CA ALA A 12 4.36 -31.08 -6.50
C ALA A 12 4.57 -30.59 -7.94
N ARG A 13 5.56 -31.13 -8.65
CA ARG A 13 5.86 -30.80 -10.06
C ARG A 13 4.67 -31.02 -10.98
N LEU A 14 4.04 -32.19 -10.90
CA LEU A 14 2.88 -32.55 -11.74
C LEU A 14 1.65 -31.69 -11.41
N LYS A 15 1.47 -31.35 -10.13
CA LYS A 15 0.34 -30.49 -9.71
C LYS A 15 0.51 -29.06 -10.22
N ARG A 16 1.71 -28.50 -10.17
CA ARG A 16 2.04 -27.17 -10.75
C ARG A 16 1.80 -27.11 -12.26
N SER A 17 2.10 -28.20 -12.99
CA SER A 17 1.77 -28.31 -14.41
C SER A 17 0.28 -28.55 -14.72
N GLY A 18 -0.62 -28.36 -13.74
CA GLY A 18 -2.07 -28.45 -13.93
C GLY A 18 -2.66 -29.85 -13.92
N VAL A 19 -1.85 -30.88 -13.65
CA VAL A 19 -2.31 -32.28 -13.68
C VAL A 19 -3.26 -32.57 -12.50
N GLY A 20 -4.41 -33.16 -12.78
CA GLY A 20 -5.41 -33.52 -11.76
C GLY A 20 -4.96 -34.64 -10.82
N TYR A 21 -5.44 -34.66 -9.58
CA TYR A 21 -5.08 -35.66 -8.54
C TYR A 21 -5.19 -37.10 -8.97
N ARG A 22 -6.24 -37.46 -9.74
CA ARG A 22 -6.45 -38.82 -10.25
C ARG A 22 -5.37 -39.21 -11.25
N THR A 23 -5.02 -38.31 -12.15
CA THR A 23 -3.97 -38.54 -13.16
C THR A 23 -2.60 -38.68 -12.52
N ILE A 24 -2.27 -37.80 -11.54
CA ILE A 24 -1.04 -37.94 -10.77
C ILE A 24 -0.98 -39.27 -10.03
N ALA A 25 -2.05 -39.64 -9.36
CA ALA A 25 -2.13 -40.90 -8.63
C ALA A 25 -1.91 -42.10 -9.55
N ASN A 26 -2.58 -42.14 -10.70
CA ASN A 26 -2.41 -43.20 -11.70
C ASN A 26 -0.96 -43.26 -12.22
N LYS A 27 -0.35 -42.12 -12.55
CA LYS A 27 1.02 -42.03 -13.05
C LYS A 27 2.05 -42.52 -12.03
N MET A 28 1.79 -42.32 -10.74
CA MET A 28 2.72 -42.65 -9.67
C MET A 28 2.38 -43.96 -8.92
N GLY A 29 1.34 -44.65 -9.33
CA GLY A 29 0.88 -45.89 -8.64
C GLY A 29 0.37 -45.62 -7.23
N LEU A 30 -0.18 -44.44 -6.95
CA LEU A 30 -0.69 -44.01 -5.65
C LEU A 30 -2.22 -43.98 -5.64
N LYS A 31 -2.81 -43.93 -4.44
CA LYS A 31 -4.24 -43.69 -4.29
C LYS A 31 -4.53 -42.21 -4.50
N PRO A 32 -5.61 -41.80 -5.22
CA PRO A 32 -5.99 -40.39 -5.38
C PRO A 32 -6.15 -39.63 -4.05
N SER A 33 -6.67 -40.32 -3.03
CA SER A 33 -6.80 -39.76 -1.68
C SER A 33 -5.45 -39.46 -1.02
N THR A 34 -4.39 -40.25 -1.32
CA THR A 34 -3.04 -40.00 -0.80
C THR A 34 -2.46 -38.72 -1.42
N VAL A 35 -2.63 -38.54 -2.75
CA VAL A 35 -2.17 -37.34 -3.44
C VAL A 35 -2.93 -36.11 -2.97
N SER A 36 -4.26 -36.17 -2.92
CA SER A 36 -5.10 -35.07 -2.43
C SER A 36 -4.77 -34.69 -0.98
N SER A 37 -4.66 -35.68 -0.08
CA SER A 37 -4.30 -35.43 1.32
C SER A 37 -2.89 -34.87 1.51
N PHE A 38 -1.95 -35.23 0.64
CA PHE A 38 -0.62 -34.62 0.64
C PHE A 38 -0.72 -33.17 0.22
N CYS A 39 -1.36 -32.85 -0.89
CA CYS A 39 -1.51 -31.49 -1.37
C CYS A 39 -2.21 -30.59 -0.34
N GLN A 40 -3.27 -31.08 0.30
CA GLN A 40 -3.99 -30.33 1.33
C GLN A 40 -3.14 -30.06 2.58
N ARG A 41 -2.36 -31.05 3.05
CA ARG A 41 -1.56 -30.92 4.27
C ARG A 41 -0.23 -30.23 4.08
N SER A 42 0.29 -30.20 2.85
CA SER A 42 1.58 -29.55 2.56
C SER A 42 1.47 -28.03 2.52
N GLY A 43 0.26 -27.46 2.42
CA GLY A 43 0.06 -26.03 2.20
C GLY A 43 0.53 -25.52 0.82
N LEU A 44 1.15 -26.38 0.01
CA LEU A 44 1.82 -25.98 -1.25
C LEU A 44 0.87 -25.60 -2.40
N PHE A 45 -0.44 -25.85 -2.25
CA PHE A 45 -1.41 -25.71 -3.36
C PHE A 45 -2.74 -25.10 -2.93
N ALA A 46 -2.75 -24.45 -1.80
CA ALA A 46 -3.90 -23.70 -1.30
C ALA A 46 -3.40 -22.55 -0.43
N ASP A 47 -4.13 -21.46 -0.47
CA ASP A 47 -3.89 -20.32 0.42
C ASP A 47 -3.82 -20.77 1.87
N ASN A 48 -2.98 -20.09 2.66
CA ASN A 48 -2.96 -20.26 4.10
C ASN A 48 -4.23 -19.63 4.71
N PRO A 49 -5.13 -20.42 5.34
CA PRO A 49 -6.37 -19.87 5.87
C PRO A 49 -6.16 -18.78 6.94
N ALA A 50 -5.14 -18.90 7.79
CA ALA A 50 -4.82 -17.91 8.81
C ALA A 50 -4.30 -16.62 8.16
N HIS A 51 -3.42 -16.73 7.17
CA HIS A 51 -2.92 -15.60 6.38
C HIS A 51 -4.07 -14.89 5.67
N LYS A 52 -4.95 -15.66 5.02
CA LYS A 52 -6.11 -15.11 4.32
C LYS A 52 -7.03 -14.32 5.24
N VAL A 53 -7.30 -14.82 6.44
CA VAL A 53 -8.13 -14.12 7.43
C VAL A 53 -7.48 -12.81 7.86
N LEU A 54 -6.17 -12.83 8.14
CA LEU A 54 -5.45 -11.66 8.66
C LEU A 54 -5.30 -10.56 7.60
N PHE A 55 -5.01 -10.92 6.35
CA PHE A 55 -4.70 -10.00 5.25
C PHE A 55 -5.82 -9.84 4.23
N THR A 56 -7.06 -10.12 4.59
CA THR A 56 -8.21 -9.74 3.77
C THR A 56 -8.63 -8.32 4.10
N ILE A 57 -8.68 -7.46 3.09
CA ILE A 57 -9.18 -6.09 3.24
C ILE A 57 -10.61 -6.15 3.81
N PRO A 58 -10.88 -5.49 4.95
CA PRO A 58 -12.18 -5.57 5.59
C PRO A 58 -13.30 -4.97 4.73
N GLU A 59 -14.46 -5.60 4.76
CA GLU A 59 -15.66 -5.01 4.17
C GLU A 59 -16.17 -3.83 4.99
N ALA A 60 -16.93 -2.94 4.34
CA ALA A 60 -17.60 -1.83 4.99
C ALA A 60 -18.53 -2.33 6.11
N ARG A 61 -18.28 -1.89 7.34
CA ARG A 61 -19.06 -2.28 8.54
C ARG A 61 -20.04 -1.21 8.98
N PHE A 62 -19.73 0.04 8.67
CA PHE A 62 -20.50 1.21 9.08
C PHE A 62 -21.14 1.84 7.84
N SER A 63 -22.45 1.79 7.76
CA SER A 63 -23.22 2.55 6.79
C SER A 63 -23.69 3.84 7.44
N ASN A 64 -23.64 4.96 6.72
CA ASN A 64 -24.18 6.26 7.18
C ASN A 64 -23.43 6.95 8.31
N VAL A 65 -22.11 6.79 8.42
CA VAL A 65 -21.31 7.67 9.28
C VAL A 65 -21.28 9.07 8.65
N PRO A 66 -21.85 10.10 9.29
CA PRO A 66 -21.90 11.44 8.71
C PRO A 66 -20.49 12.00 8.59
N ALA A 67 -20.19 12.59 7.42
CA ALA A 67 -18.99 13.39 7.27
C ALA A 67 -19.13 14.68 8.09
N LEU A 68 -18.03 15.13 8.68
CA LEU A 68 -17.97 16.49 9.22
C LEU A 68 -18.08 17.46 8.04
N THR A 69 -19.11 18.31 8.03
CA THR A 69 -19.29 19.31 6.98
C THR A 69 -18.30 20.43 7.18
N LYS A 70 -17.40 20.61 6.22
CA LYS A 70 -16.42 21.70 6.23
C LYS A 70 -17.10 23.00 5.78
N ALA A 71 -16.86 24.08 6.51
CA ALA A 71 -17.43 25.39 6.16
C ALA A 71 -16.86 25.92 4.84
N LEU A 72 -17.71 26.58 4.05
CA LEU A 72 -17.27 27.25 2.82
C LEU A 72 -16.32 28.41 3.18
N PRO A 73 -15.15 28.51 2.52
CA PRO A 73 -14.25 29.63 2.75
C PRO A 73 -14.87 30.92 2.23
N PRO A 74 -14.64 32.06 2.90
CA PRO A 74 -15.13 33.35 2.44
C PRO A 74 -14.42 33.75 1.13
N GLN A 75 -15.18 34.34 0.21
CA GLN A 75 -14.58 34.91 -0.98
C GLN A 75 -13.69 36.11 -0.61
N LYS A 76 -12.48 36.13 -1.15
CA LYS A 76 -11.48 37.19 -0.91
C LYS A 76 -11.17 37.92 -2.19
N VAL A 77 -10.96 39.21 -2.10
CA VAL A 77 -10.36 40.02 -3.20
C VAL A 77 -8.84 39.87 -3.03
N ILE A 78 -8.20 39.18 -3.96
CA ILE A 78 -6.77 38.94 -3.99
C ILE A 78 -6.10 39.79 -5.03
N THR A 79 -6.38 39.52 -6.30
CA THR A 79 -5.77 40.24 -7.43
C THR A 79 -6.54 41.51 -7.83
N GLY A 80 -7.78 41.66 -7.37
CA GLY A 80 -8.72 42.70 -7.80
C GLY A 80 -9.38 42.40 -9.15
N HIS A 81 -9.01 41.34 -9.83
CA HIS A 81 -9.67 40.89 -11.06
C HIS A 81 -10.74 39.83 -10.74
N LYS A 82 -11.99 40.21 -10.91
CA LYS A 82 -13.16 39.42 -10.46
C LYS A 82 -13.15 37.95 -10.88
N GLN A 83 -12.80 37.64 -12.12
CA GLN A 83 -12.78 36.24 -12.60
C GLN A 83 -11.58 35.46 -12.07
N THR A 84 -10.42 36.10 -11.93
CA THR A 84 -9.24 35.49 -11.31
C THR A 84 -9.52 35.15 -9.85
N ASP A 85 -10.06 36.12 -9.10
CA ASP A 85 -10.36 35.94 -7.69
C ASP A 85 -11.44 34.86 -7.47
N ALA A 86 -12.45 34.81 -8.35
CA ALA A 86 -13.45 33.75 -8.35
C ALA A 86 -12.85 32.37 -8.65
N TYR A 87 -11.93 32.27 -9.60
CA TYR A 87 -11.23 31.05 -9.93
C TYR A 87 -10.38 30.55 -8.75
N LEU A 88 -9.61 31.42 -8.11
CA LEU A 88 -8.81 31.10 -6.95
C LEU A 88 -9.68 30.58 -5.80
N TRP A 89 -10.83 31.24 -5.56
CA TRP A 89 -11.78 30.79 -4.55
C TRP A 89 -12.36 29.39 -4.88
N VAL A 90 -12.69 29.12 -6.13
CA VAL A 90 -13.18 27.80 -6.56
C VAL A 90 -12.12 26.72 -6.30
N LEU A 91 -10.83 27.00 -6.60
CA LEU A 91 -9.75 26.06 -6.30
C LEU A 91 -9.63 25.81 -4.77
N GLU A 92 -9.83 26.86 -3.95
CA GLU A 92 -9.84 26.72 -2.48
C GLU A 92 -11.01 25.83 -2.02
N VAL A 93 -12.19 25.97 -2.63
CA VAL A 93 -13.36 25.12 -2.36
C VAL A 93 -13.11 23.65 -2.77
N ILE A 94 -12.51 23.43 -3.93
CA ILE A 94 -12.18 22.05 -4.39
C ILE A 94 -11.25 21.36 -3.41
N LYS A 95 -10.25 22.06 -2.87
CA LYS A 95 -9.28 21.54 -1.89
C LYS A 95 -9.91 21.10 -0.56
N LEU A 96 -11.13 21.55 -0.24
CA LEU A 96 -11.83 21.11 0.97
C LEU A 96 -12.21 19.62 0.93
N ASN A 97 -12.30 19.03 -0.25
CA ASN A 97 -12.82 17.66 -0.44
C ASN A 97 -14.20 17.46 0.22
N GLU A 98 -15.07 18.47 0.10
CA GLU A 98 -16.41 18.45 0.70
C GLU A 98 -17.47 18.16 -0.37
N PRO A 99 -18.19 17.02 -0.31
CA PRO A 99 -19.16 16.63 -1.33
C PRO A 99 -20.21 17.71 -1.62
N ALA A 100 -20.73 18.34 -0.55
CA ALA A 100 -21.77 19.35 -0.68
C ALA A 100 -21.35 20.61 -1.45
N HIS A 101 -20.04 20.88 -1.55
CA HIS A 101 -19.52 22.08 -2.20
C HIS A 101 -18.92 21.81 -3.59
N LEU A 102 -18.58 20.54 -3.88
CA LEU A 102 -17.84 20.17 -5.09
C LEU A 102 -18.63 20.40 -6.37
N ASP A 103 -19.91 20.02 -6.38
CA ASP A 103 -20.79 20.23 -7.55
C ASP A 103 -21.02 21.74 -7.82
N ALA A 104 -21.13 22.53 -6.75
CA ALA A 104 -21.26 23.99 -6.87
C ALA A 104 -19.95 24.63 -7.38
N ALA A 105 -18.79 24.11 -6.96
CA ALA A 105 -17.48 24.55 -7.44
C ALA A 105 -17.31 24.24 -8.94
N GLU A 106 -17.68 23.03 -9.38
CA GLU A 106 -17.66 22.63 -10.78
C GLU A 106 -18.57 23.52 -11.65
N ALA A 107 -19.82 23.72 -11.22
CA ALA A 107 -20.76 24.61 -11.90
C ALA A 107 -20.30 26.08 -11.92
N ALA A 108 -19.52 26.51 -10.93
CA ALA A 108 -18.90 27.85 -10.92
C ALA A 108 -17.75 27.92 -11.92
N LEU A 109 -16.91 26.91 -12.02
CA LEU A 109 -15.82 26.82 -13.02
C LEU A 109 -16.34 26.93 -14.45
N GLU A 110 -17.44 26.24 -14.78
CA GLU A 110 -18.05 26.28 -16.11
C GLU A 110 -18.52 27.69 -16.54
N LYS A 111 -18.85 28.56 -15.57
CA LYS A 111 -19.28 29.93 -15.80
C LYS A 111 -18.12 30.92 -15.99
N LEU A 112 -16.91 30.52 -15.63
CA LEU A 112 -15.73 31.39 -15.80
C LEU A 112 -15.26 31.31 -17.23
N THR A 113 -15.03 32.50 -17.82
CA THR A 113 -14.56 32.67 -19.21
C THR A 113 -13.04 32.88 -19.29
N ILE A 114 -12.39 33.10 -18.14
CA ILE A 114 -10.94 33.29 -18.08
C ILE A 114 -10.24 31.93 -18.25
N SER A 115 -9.17 31.89 -19.02
CA SER A 115 -8.38 30.68 -19.17
C SER A 115 -7.52 30.40 -17.91
N PRO A 116 -7.23 29.13 -17.57
CA PRO A 116 -6.32 28.80 -16.49
C PRO A 116 -4.95 29.50 -16.61
N LYS A 117 -4.40 29.59 -17.82
CA LYS A 117 -3.13 30.28 -18.11
C LYS A 117 -3.19 31.79 -17.80
N ASP A 118 -4.31 32.43 -18.09
CA ASP A 118 -4.48 33.86 -17.76
C ASP A 118 -4.64 34.06 -16.25
N VAL A 119 -5.32 33.14 -15.55
CA VAL A 119 -5.39 33.15 -14.07
C VAL A 119 -4.00 33.02 -13.49
N GLU A 120 -3.25 31.99 -13.92
CA GLU A 120 -1.88 31.73 -13.46
C GLU A 120 -1.00 32.98 -13.65
N LYS A 121 -1.02 33.54 -14.86
CA LYS A 121 -0.24 34.74 -15.15
C LYS A 121 -0.61 35.93 -14.24
N ARG A 122 -1.90 36.23 -14.09
CA ARG A 122 -2.37 37.33 -13.26
C ARG A 122 -2.05 37.14 -11.78
N TYR A 123 -2.17 35.92 -11.31
CA TYR A 123 -1.86 35.59 -9.93
C TYR A 123 -0.35 35.65 -9.69
N ARG A 124 0.46 35.17 -10.62
CA ARG A 124 1.92 35.27 -10.58
C ARG A 124 2.36 36.75 -10.55
N ASP A 125 1.83 37.56 -11.43
CA ASP A 125 2.13 39.01 -11.48
C ASP A 125 1.77 39.69 -10.15
N TRP A 126 0.65 39.31 -9.55
CA TRP A 126 0.23 39.79 -8.24
C TRP A 126 1.18 39.32 -7.12
N MET A 127 1.59 38.05 -7.08
CA MET A 127 2.53 37.55 -6.12
C MET A 127 3.87 38.27 -6.14
N VAL A 128 4.42 38.47 -7.35
CA VAL A 128 5.68 39.22 -7.54
C VAL A 128 5.54 40.67 -7.07
N ALA A 129 4.44 41.32 -7.41
CA ALA A 129 4.15 42.70 -6.96
C ALA A 129 4.01 42.83 -5.45
N ASN A 130 3.66 41.73 -4.75
CA ASN A 130 3.53 41.67 -3.30
C ASN A 130 4.77 41.04 -2.61
N GLY A 131 5.91 40.90 -3.32
CA GLY A 131 7.18 40.53 -2.74
C GLY A 131 7.46 39.05 -2.67
N ALA A 132 6.68 38.22 -3.36
CA ALA A 132 6.96 36.77 -3.43
C ALA A 132 8.25 36.50 -4.23
N ASP A 133 9.08 35.60 -3.75
CA ASP A 133 10.26 35.13 -4.47
C ASP A 133 9.92 34.14 -5.60
N ILE A 134 10.93 33.70 -6.35
CA ILE A 134 10.77 32.80 -7.49
C ILE A 134 10.19 31.45 -7.06
N LEU A 135 10.62 30.90 -5.92
CA LEU A 135 10.16 29.61 -5.42
C LEU A 135 8.70 29.70 -4.94
N GLN A 136 8.38 30.73 -4.14
CA GLN A 136 7.02 31.00 -3.70
C GLN A 136 6.07 31.16 -4.88
N THR A 137 6.51 31.87 -5.93
CA THR A 137 5.73 32.09 -7.13
C THR A 137 5.52 30.80 -7.92
N ALA A 138 6.56 29.99 -8.11
CA ALA A 138 6.48 28.71 -8.80
C ALA A 138 5.55 27.73 -8.05
N PHE A 139 5.73 27.56 -6.75
CA PHE A 139 4.87 26.67 -5.95
C PHE A 139 3.45 27.21 -5.77
N GLY A 140 3.27 28.52 -5.70
CA GLY A 140 1.96 29.15 -5.54
C GLY A 140 1.05 29.01 -6.77
N THR A 141 1.62 28.81 -7.95
CA THR A 141 0.88 28.68 -9.22
C THR A 141 0.80 27.27 -9.77
N PHE A 142 1.54 26.33 -9.18
CA PHE A 142 1.68 24.95 -9.68
C PHE A 142 0.35 24.18 -9.84
N PHE A 143 -0.71 24.60 -9.17
CA PHE A 143 -2.00 23.91 -9.14
C PHE A 143 -3.12 24.64 -9.89
N MET A 144 -2.80 25.48 -10.87
CA MET A 144 -3.81 26.34 -11.50
C MET A 144 -4.16 25.95 -12.94
N ASP A 145 -3.36 25.13 -13.57
CA ASP A 145 -3.44 24.83 -14.99
C ASP A 145 -4.53 23.84 -15.38
N ASP A 146 -4.87 22.88 -14.50
CA ASP A 146 -5.87 21.85 -14.76
C ASP A 146 -6.88 21.68 -13.61
N PRO A 147 -7.91 22.51 -13.51
CA PRO A 147 -8.93 22.43 -12.47
C PRO A 147 -9.78 21.16 -12.56
N GLN A 148 -9.90 20.54 -13.74
CA GLN A 148 -10.65 19.29 -13.92
C GLN A 148 -9.90 18.12 -13.27
N HIS A 149 -8.59 18.12 -13.36
CA HIS A 149 -7.75 17.14 -12.62
C HIS A 149 -7.99 17.24 -11.11
N TYR A 150 -8.05 18.46 -10.56
CA TYR A 150 -8.29 18.66 -9.11
C TYR A 150 -9.70 18.28 -8.69
N LEU A 151 -10.70 18.49 -9.52
CA LEU A 151 -12.06 17.97 -9.27
C LEU A 151 -12.07 16.45 -9.20
N LYS A 152 -11.39 15.78 -10.14
CA LYS A 152 -11.24 14.31 -10.13
C LYS A 152 -10.52 13.84 -8.86
N LEU A 153 -9.43 14.50 -8.48
CA LEU A 153 -8.67 14.20 -7.28
C LEU A 153 -9.51 14.39 -6.00
N ALA A 154 -10.28 15.49 -5.94
CA ALA A 154 -11.19 15.74 -4.81
C ALA A 154 -12.26 14.64 -4.68
N ARG A 155 -12.87 14.21 -5.78
CA ARG A 155 -13.82 13.07 -5.78
C ARG A 155 -13.18 11.79 -5.28
N GLU A 156 -11.95 11.52 -5.69
CA GLU A 156 -11.19 10.36 -5.22
C GLU A 156 -10.86 10.45 -3.73
N ASN A 157 -10.46 11.63 -3.23
CA ASN A 157 -10.22 11.86 -1.81
C ASN A 157 -11.51 11.68 -0.98
N ILE A 158 -12.65 12.19 -1.46
CA ILE A 158 -13.96 12.00 -0.84
C ILE A 158 -14.31 10.50 -0.76
N ARG A 159 -14.09 9.77 -1.86
CA ARG A 159 -14.32 8.33 -1.91
C ARG A 159 -13.47 7.60 -0.87
N LYS A 160 -12.16 7.88 -0.81
CA LYS A 160 -11.23 7.29 0.17
C LYS A 160 -11.62 7.64 1.60
N ALA A 161 -11.93 8.90 1.89
CA ALA A 161 -12.39 9.32 3.22
C ALA A 161 -13.70 8.63 3.63
N SER A 162 -14.61 8.41 2.67
CA SER A 162 -15.82 7.64 2.91
C SER A 162 -15.54 6.16 3.21
N GLU A 163 -14.59 5.56 2.51
CA GLU A 163 -14.12 4.19 2.75
C GLU A 163 -13.54 4.03 4.16
N VAL A 164 -12.70 4.97 4.60
CA VAL A 164 -12.16 4.99 5.98
C VAL A 164 -13.30 4.92 6.99
N ARG A 165 -14.29 5.80 6.88
CA ARG A 165 -15.43 5.79 7.80
C ARG A 165 -16.27 4.51 7.71
N ALA A 166 -16.46 3.99 6.51
CA ALA A 166 -17.23 2.77 6.30
C ALA A 166 -16.57 1.53 6.91
N VAL A 167 -15.24 1.47 6.95
CA VAL A 167 -14.48 0.34 7.49
C VAL A 167 -14.19 0.51 8.98
N PHE A 168 -13.72 1.69 9.40
CA PHE A 168 -13.21 1.94 10.75
C PHE A 168 -14.19 2.69 11.66
N GLY A 169 -15.21 3.33 11.09
CA GLY A 169 -16.19 4.14 11.83
C GLY A 169 -15.75 5.59 12.08
N SER A 170 -14.45 5.84 12.26
CA SER A 170 -13.88 7.19 12.38
C SER A 170 -12.48 7.26 11.75
N TYR A 171 -11.96 8.46 11.58
CA TYR A 171 -10.60 8.66 11.08
C TYR A 171 -9.54 8.31 12.14
N GLU A 172 -9.81 8.62 13.42
CA GLU A 172 -8.94 8.27 14.53
C GLU A 172 -8.77 6.76 14.66
N ALA A 173 -9.89 6.00 14.54
CA ALA A 173 -9.85 4.53 14.58
C ALA A 173 -9.03 3.91 13.46
N ALA A 174 -8.92 4.56 12.29
CA ALA A 174 -8.09 4.09 11.19
C ALA A 174 -6.58 4.28 11.47
N MET A 175 -6.23 5.19 12.37
CA MET A 175 -4.83 5.45 12.77
C MET A 175 -4.36 4.49 13.87
N GLU A 176 -5.27 3.78 14.54
CA GLU A 176 -4.92 2.77 15.53
C GLU A 176 -4.26 1.54 14.88
N PRO A 177 -3.35 0.86 15.60
CA PRO A 177 -2.72 -0.35 15.08
C PRO A 177 -3.73 -1.44 14.75
N VAL A 178 -3.61 -2.04 13.55
CA VAL A 178 -4.39 -3.21 13.15
C VAL A 178 -3.84 -4.50 13.75
N GLU A 179 -4.61 -5.60 13.69
CA GLU A 179 -4.22 -6.89 14.29
C GLU A 179 -2.85 -7.38 13.80
N ALA A 180 -2.53 -7.22 12.53
CA ALA A 180 -1.24 -7.62 11.98
C ALA A 180 -0.07 -6.84 12.59
N GLU A 181 -0.20 -5.52 12.78
CA GLU A 181 0.82 -4.70 13.45
C GLU A 181 0.95 -5.04 14.93
N LEU A 182 -0.17 -5.32 15.61
CA LEU A 182 -0.17 -5.78 17.01
C LEU A 182 0.49 -7.16 17.16
N LEU A 183 0.42 -8.02 16.16
CA LEU A 183 1.16 -9.27 16.14
C LEU A 183 2.66 -9.03 15.94
N ILE A 184 3.04 -8.19 14.96
CA ILE A 184 4.43 -7.80 14.71
C ILE A 184 5.09 -7.28 16.00
N SER A 185 4.43 -6.38 16.73
CA SER A 185 4.97 -5.82 17.98
C SER A 185 5.25 -6.86 19.08
N ARG A 186 4.77 -8.09 18.94
CA ARG A 186 5.02 -9.22 19.86
C ARG A 186 6.11 -10.16 19.38
N SER A 187 6.72 -9.88 18.23
CA SER A 187 7.81 -10.71 17.72
C SER A 187 8.97 -10.76 18.71
N ALA A 188 9.51 -11.96 18.92
CA ALA A 188 10.67 -12.15 19.78
C ALA A 188 11.87 -11.32 19.30
N PHE A 189 11.97 -11.08 18.00
CA PHE A 189 12.98 -10.24 17.39
C PHE A 189 12.92 -8.78 17.89
N LEU A 190 11.72 -8.19 18.04
CA LEU A 190 11.55 -6.81 18.51
C LEU A 190 11.74 -6.66 20.03
N VAL A 191 11.68 -7.76 20.78
CA VAL A 191 11.93 -7.74 22.23
C VAL A 191 13.43 -7.67 22.55
N ASP A 192 14.29 -8.10 21.63
CA ASP A 192 15.75 -7.99 21.75
C ASP A 192 16.24 -6.66 21.21
N GLU A 193 16.13 -5.61 22.04
CA GLU A 193 16.59 -4.25 21.71
C GLU A 193 18.09 -4.18 21.40
N ASP A 194 18.87 -5.11 21.98
CA ASP A 194 20.33 -5.18 21.84
C ASP A 194 20.79 -6.07 20.67
N PHE A 195 19.86 -6.58 19.85
CA PHE A 195 20.18 -7.48 18.74
C PHE A 195 21.31 -6.94 17.84
N GLY A 196 22.38 -7.74 17.75
CA GLY A 196 23.53 -7.42 16.88
C GLY A 196 24.47 -6.36 17.43
N LEU A 197 24.16 -5.71 18.55
CA LEU A 197 25.03 -4.75 19.21
C LEU A 197 26.18 -5.47 19.98
N THR A 198 27.36 -4.83 19.98
CA THR A 198 28.45 -5.25 20.86
C THR A 198 28.20 -4.76 22.29
N ARG A 199 28.90 -5.35 23.27
CA ARG A 199 28.80 -4.91 24.65
C ARG A 199 29.20 -3.46 24.87
N GLU A 200 30.12 -2.95 24.06
CA GLU A 200 30.58 -1.57 24.10
C GLU A 200 29.49 -0.63 23.55
N GLU A 201 28.87 -0.98 22.40
CA GLU A 201 27.77 -0.22 21.81
C GLU A 201 26.56 -0.14 22.75
N VAL A 202 26.22 -1.25 23.43
CA VAL A 202 25.16 -1.26 24.45
C VAL A 202 25.51 -0.38 25.64
N ALA A 203 26.77 -0.42 26.12
CA ALA A 203 27.20 0.38 27.25
C ALA A 203 27.26 1.90 26.93
N ASP A 204 27.67 2.24 25.71
CA ASP A 204 27.79 3.62 25.23
C ASP A 204 26.47 4.20 24.71
N GLY A 205 25.46 3.35 24.46
CA GLY A 205 24.16 3.73 23.92
C GLY A 205 24.26 4.36 22.52
N SER A 206 25.32 4.05 21.77
CA SER A 206 25.58 4.63 20.45
C SER A 206 26.32 3.68 19.51
N ILE A 207 25.98 3.76 18.22
CA ILE A 207 26.64 3.03 17.13
C ILE A 207 27.61 3.99 16.44
N SER A 208 28.87 3.58 16.28
CA SER A 208 29.90 4.39 15.70
C SER A 208 30.12 4.08 14.21
N GLY A 209 29.84 5.07 13.36
CA GLY A 209 30.09 5.01 11.91
C GLY A 209 28.95 4.46 11.06
N ILE A 210 28.84 5.01 9.84
CA ILE A 210 27.76 4.65 8.90
C ILE A 210 27.86 3.19 8.42
N GLU A 211 29.08 2.69 8.24
CA GLU A 211 29.32 1.30 7.79
C GLU A 211 28.79 0.31 8.82
N ARG A 212 29.08 0.54 10.10
CA ARG A 212 28.59 -0.31 11.18
C ARG A 212 27.07 -0.26 11.32
N TYR A 213 26.47 0.93 11.12
CA TYR A 213 25.02 1.08 11.10
C TYR A 213 24.40 0.25 9.96
N LEU A 214 24.95 0.29 8.75
CA LEU A 214 24.46 -0.49 7.60
C LEU A 214 24.61 -2.00 7.82
N GLU A 215 25.77 -2.45 8.38
CA GLU A 215 25.94 -3.87 8.74
C GLU A 215 24.90 -4.36 9.74
N LEU A 216 24.56 -3.53 10.73
CA LEU A 216 23.55 -3.87 11.73
C LEU A 216 22.15 -3.88 11.13
N ASP A 217 21.84 -2.93 10.26
CA ASP A 217 20.56 -2.86 9.55
C ASP A 217 20.35 -4.09 8.64
N ASP A 218 21.37 -4.48 7.89
CA ASP A 218 21.36 -5.69 7.06
C ASP A 218 21.18 -6.96 7.93
N ALA A 219 21.94 -7.07 9.03
CA ALA A 219 21.83 -8.20 9.95
C ALA A 219 20.44 -8.29 10.60
N ARG A 220 19.83 -7.16 10.91
CA ARG A 220 18.46 -7.10 11.43
C ARG A 220 17.42 -7.51 10.37
N LYS A 221 17.56 -7.04 9.13
CA LYS A 221 16.70 -7.45 8.01
C LYS A 221 16.74 -8.95 7.78
N ASP A 222 17.92 -9.54 7.82
CA ASP A 222 18.08 -10.99 7.67
C ASP A 222 17.50 -11.78 8.85
N ALA A 223 17.59 -11.24 10.07
CA ALA A 223 17.22 -11.96 11.29
C ALA A 223 15.71 -12.02 11.53
N HIS A 224 14.94 -10.97 11.22
CA HIS A 224 13.51 -10.96 11.53
C HIS A 224 12.69 -11.94 10.68
N HIS A 225 13.24 -12.47 9.58
CA HIS A 225 12.58 -13.46 8.72
C HIS A 225 11.12 -13.14 8.41
N GLY A 226 10.80 -11.84 8.20
CA GLY A 226 9.45 -11.36 7.96
C GLY A 226 8.48 -11.61 9.12
N PHE A 227 8.97 -11.66 10.35
CA PHE A 227 8.15 -11.86 11.57
C PHE A 227 7.31 -13.14 11.52
N THR A 228 7.87 -14.22 10.95
CA THR A 228 7.17 -15.52 10.80
C THR A 228 6.95 -16.25 12.13
N ASP A 229 7.55 -15.77 13.21
CA ASP A 229 7.30 -16.23 14.59
C ASP A 229 5.92 -15.80 15.11
N VAL A 230 5.35 -14.73 14.58
CA VAL A 230 4.05 -14.18 15.02
C VAL A 230 3.05 -14.02 13.87
N LEU A 231 3.52 -13.82 12.65
CA LEU A 231 2.66 -13.70 11.46
C LEU A 231 2.56 -15.03 10.69
N PRO A 232 1.38 -15.38 10.18
CA PRO A 232 1.24 -16.53 9.30
C PRO A 232 2.02 -16.32 7.99
N SER A 233 2.81 -17.34 7.61
CA SER A 233 3.54 -17.27 6.32
C SER A 233 2.61 -17.54 5.13
N PRO A 234 2.83 -16.89 3.98
CA PRO A 234 2.11 -17.20 2.76
C PRO A 234 2.44 -18.62 2.26
N HIS A 235 1.45 -19.32 1.74
CA HIS A 235 1.61 -20.64 1.12
C HIS A 235 1.64 -20.56 -0.41
N THR A 236 1.04 -19.55 -0.98
CA THR A 236 0.88 -19.35 -2.43
C THR A 236 1.32 -17.95 -2.82
N LEU A 237 1.57 -17.73 -4.10
CA LEU A 237 1.80 -16.39 -4.62
C LEU A 237 0.57 -15.49 -4.47
N SER A 238 -0.62 -16.09 -4.49
CA SER A 238 -1.88 -15.38 -4.23
C SER A 238 -1.97 -14.85 -2.79
N ASP A 239 -1.40 -15.56 -1.82
CA ASP A 239 -1.26 -15.05 -0.45
C ASP A 239 -0.33 -13.85 -0.38
N VAL A 240 0.84 -13.93 -1.05
CA VAL A 240 1.82 -12.83 -1.09
C VAL A 240 1.20 -11.56 -1.68
N VAL A 241 0.54 -11.69 -2.83
CA VAL A 241 -0.15 -10.55 -3.49
C VAL A 241 -1.22 -9.96 -2.58
N ARG A 242 -2.01 -10.81 -1.91
CA ARG A 242 -3.06 -10.36 -0.97
C ARG A 242 -2.48 -9.53 0.19
N GLU A 243 -1.34 -9.94 0.73
CA GLU A 243 -0.69 -9.23 1.82
C GLU A 243 -0.15 -7.88 1.35
N PHE A 244 0.50 -7.80 0.19
CA PHE A 244 0.90 -6.53 -0.41
C PHE A 244 -0.28 -5.59 -0.69
N ASP A 245 -1.37 -6.12 -1.23
CA ASP A 245 -2.57 -5.32 -1.48
C ASP A 245 -3.18 -4.80 -0.17
N TYR A 246 -3.13 -5.61 0.91
CA TYR A 246 -3.58 -5.22 2.24
C TYR A 246 -2.74 -4.07 2.82
N TRP A 247 -1.40 -4.14 2.79
CA TRP A 247 -0.53 -3.09 3.29
C TRP A 247 -0.66 -1.81 2.45
N THR A 248 -0.73 -1.94 1.13
CA THR A 248 -0.99 -0.82 0.22
C THR A 248 -2.34 -0.15 0.52
N TRP A 249 -3.39 -0.94 0.72
CA TRP A 249 -4.70 -0.43 1.12
C TRP A 249 -4.64 0.29 2.47
N LEU A 250 -4.00 -0.29 3.49
CA LEU A 250 -3.86 0.30 4.82
C LEU A 250 -3.12 1.64 4.76
N TYR A 251 -2.04 1.71 3.97
CA TYR A 251 -1.34 2.96 3.71
C TYR A 251 -2.30 4.05 3.19
N TRP A 252 -3.07 3.73 2.15
CA TRP A 252 -3.96 4.70 1.52
C TRP A 252 -5.13 5.15 2.40
N VAL A 253 -5.70 4.26 3.20
CA VAL A 253 -6.79 4.64 4.12
C VAL A 253 -6.28 5.49 5.27
N ARG A 254 -5.06 5.24 5.78
CA ARG A 254 -4.42 6.06 6.81
C ARG A 254 -3.99 7.43 6.28
N ASP A 255 -3.43 7.49 5.08
CA ASP A 255 -3.12 8.76 4.42
C ASP A 255 -4.40 9.61 4.22
N ALA A 256 -5.50 8.99 3.83
CA ALA A 256 -6.79 9.67 3.73
C ALA A 256 -7.32 10.13 5.10
N ALA A 257 -7.22 9.28 6.14
CA ALA A 257 -7.60 9.62 7.50
C ALA A 257 -6.76 10.78 8.06
N GLY A 258 -5.44 10.71 7.90
CA GLY A 258 -4.51 11.76 8.34
C GLY A 258 -4.82 13.11 7.72
N ARG A 259 -5.13 13.15 6.42
CA ARG A 259 -5.55 14.40 5.74
C ARG A 259 -6.84 14.99 6.34
N GLU A 260 -7.83 14.15 6.66
CA GLU A 260 -9.08 14.58 7.26
C GLU A 260 -8.90 15.05 8.72
N LEU A 261 -7.93 14.49 9.44
CA LEU A 261 -7.51 14.91 10.79
C LEU A 261 -6.62 16.17 10.76
N GLY A 262 -6.25 16.66 9.58
CA GLY A 262 -5.44 17.88 9.42
C GLY A 262 -3.94 17.64 9.61
N HIS A 263 -3.47 16.40 9.52
CA HIS A 263 -2.05 16.09 9.54
C HIS A 263 -1.40 16.63 8.25
N LYS A 264 -0.27 17.35 8.40
CA LYS A 264 0.44 17.91 7.24
C LYS A 264 1.04 16.85 6.33
N HIS A 265 1.51 15.76 6.92
CA HIS A 265 2.12 14.62 6.23
C HIS A 265 1.66 13.34 6.92
N PHE A 266 1.46 12.30 6.13
CA PHE A 266 1.36 10.94 6.64
C PHE A 266 2.77 10.34 6.58
N GLU A 267 3.30 9.91 7.73
CA GLU A 267 4.68 9.42 7.84
C GLU A 267 4.88 8.01 7.25
N GLY A 268 3.81 7.40 6.76
CA GLY A 268 3.84 6.04 6.23
C GLY A 268 3.40 4.99 7.25
N LEU A 269 3.59 3.74 6.91
CA LEU A 269 3.46 2.61 7.82
C LEU A 269 4.75 2.49 8.67
N SER A 270 4.75 1.64 9.69
CA SER A 270 5.94 1.44 10.51
C SER A 270 7.06 0.75 9.73
N GLN A 271 8.31 0.88 10.21
CA GLN A 271 9.47 0.26 9.56
C GLN A 271 9.31 -1.26 9.50
N GLU A 272 8.72 -1.87 10.51
CA GLU A 272 8.51 -3.32 10.58
C GLU A 272 7.57 -3.81 9.47
N VAL A 273 6.60 -2.98 9.05
CA VAL A 273 5.75 -3.30 7.89
C VAL A 273 6.56 -3.29 6.60
N TYR A 274 7.46 -2.31 6.41
CA TYR A 274 8.35 -2.27 5.26
C TYR A 274 9.33 -3.45 5.27
N ASP A 275 9.88 -3.81 6.42
CA ASP A 275 10.73 -5.01 6.58
C ASP A 275 9.97 -6.30 6.22
N ARG A 276 8.68 -6.36 6.58
CA ARG A 276 7.79 -7.46 6.16
C ARG A 276 7.56 -7.46 4.65
N GLU A 277 7.35 -6.30 4.03
CA GLU A 277 7.19 -6.18 2.57
C GLU A 277 8.47 -6.59 1.83
N ASP A 278 9.65 -6.22 2.31
CA ASP A 278 10.95 -6.65 1.75
C ASP A 278 11.10 -8.18 1.82
N TRP A 279 10.71 -8.78 2.95
CA TRP A 279 10.70 -10.25 3.05
C TRP A 279 9.68 -10.88 2.07
N LEU A 280 8.50 -10.29 1.88
CA LEU A 280 7.50 -10.77 0.91
C LEU A 280 8.03 -10.74 -0.53
N ASP A 281 8.91 -9.81 -0.89
CA ASP A 281 9.57 -9.79 -2.19
C ASP A 281 10.42 -11.05 -2.40
N SER A 282 11.14 -11.50 -1.36
CA SER A 282 11.85 -12.78 -1.42
C SER A 282 10.89 -13.98 -1.59
N GLN A 283 9.67 -13.89 -1.06
CA GLN A 283 8.67 -14.94 -1.22
C GLN A 283 8.10 -14.99 -2.65
N LEU A 284 7.99 -13.86 -3.35
CA LEU A 284 7.66 -13.84 -4.79
C LEU A 284 8.70 -14.60 -5.63
N ALA A 285 9.97 -14.55 -5.25
CA ALA A 285 11.06 -15.25 -5.92
C ALA A 285 11.15 -16.75 -5.57
N THR A 286 10.62 -17.18 -4.43
CA THR A 286 10.82 -18.54 -3.89
C THR A 286 9.57 -19.42 -3.90
N ILE A 287 8.39 -18.86 -3.67
CA ILE A 287 7.14 -19.61 -3.74
C ILE A 287 6.80 -19.89 -5.20
N SER A 288 6.84 -21.15 -5.59
CA SER A 288 6.48 -21.53 -6.97
C SER A 288 4.97 -21.43 -7.20
N PRO A 289 4.54 -20.95 -8.39
CA PRO A 289 3.13 -20.88 -8.74
C PRO A 289 2.44 -22.24 -8.61
N ILE A 290 1.22 -22.26 -8.08
CA ILE A 290 0.43 -23.51 -8.00
C ILE A 290 -0.14 -23.94 -9.36
N GLN A 291 -0.23 -23.00 -10.29
CA GLN A 291 -0.68 -23.20 -11.66
C GLN A 291 -0.27 -22.01 -12.53
N GLN A 292 -0.21 -22.22 -13.84
CA GLN A 292 0.16 -21.18 -14.82
C GLN A 292 -0.70 -19.90 -14.71
N GLN A 293 -1.99 -20.04 -14.42
CA GLN A 293 -2.87 -18.88 -14.27
C GLN A 293 -2.44 -17.98 -13.09
N GLU A 294 -2.01 -18.55 -11.98
CA GLU A 294 -1.50 -17.77 -10.85
C GLU A 294 -0.25 -16.98 -11.24
N ALA A 295 0.69 -17.58 -11.96
CA ALA A 295 1.86 -16.88 -12.47
C ALA A 295 1.49 -15.69 -13.38
N ILE A 296 0.51 -15.88 -14.27
CA ILE A 296 -0.01 -14.81 -15.14
C ILE A 296 -0.66 -13.69 -14.33
N ASP A 297 -1.42 -14.05 -13.28
CA ASP A 297 -2.12 -13.06 -12.44
C ASP A 297 -1.14 -12.25 -11.60
N VAL A 298 -0.08 -12.89 -11.07
CA VAL A 298 1.03 -12.20 -10.39
C VAL A 298 1.77 -11.26 -11.32
N LEU A 299 2.09 -11.70 -12.56
CA LEU A 299 2.73 -10.83 -13.55
C LEU A 299 1.89 -9.59 -13.88
N LYS A 300 0.57 -9.75 -14.07
CA LYS A 300 -0.35 -8.64 -14.29
C LYS A 300 -0.40 -7.70 -13.09
N TRP A 301 -0.39 -8.25 -11.88
CA TRP A 301 -0.38 -7.47 -10.65
C TRP A 301 0.92 -6.66 -10.52
N LEU A 302 2.09 -7.25 -10.78
CA LEU A 302 3.38 -6.55 -10.80
C LEU A 302 3.35 -5.34 -11.75
N LEU A 303 2.84 -5.53 -12.98
CA LEU A 303 2.73 -4.45 -13.97
C LEU A 303 1.73 -3.36 -13.53
N LYS A 304 0.60 -3.73 -12.94
CA LYS A 304 -0.45 -2.80 -12.51
C LYS A 304 -0.05 -1.98 -11.29
N SER A 305 0.72 -2.57 -10.39
CA SER A 305 1.15 -1.94 -9.13
C SER A 305 2.47 -1.17 -9.25
N ASP A 306 3.05 -1.10 -10.46
CA ASP A 306 4.39 -0.54 -10.73
C ASP A 306 5.50 -1.18 -9.87
N ARG A 307 5.23 -2.36 -9.29
CA ARG A 307 6.18 -3.08 -8.44
C ARG A 307 7.24 -3.85 -9.24
N HIS A 308 7.22 -3.75 -10.56
CA HIS A 308 8.23 -4.34 -11.45
C HIS A 308 9.48 -3.46 -11.63
N GLU A 309 9.45 -2.19 -11.20
CA GLU A 309 10.58 -1.28 -11.32
C GLU A 309 11.44 -1.25 -10.04
N GLY A 310 12.77 -1.18 -10.22
CA GLY A 310 13.72 -0.89 -9.14
C GLY A 310 13.95 -1.98 -8.11
N ARG A 311 13.51 -3.24 -8.34
CA ARG A 311 13.70 -4.36 -7.41
C ARG A 311 14.90 -5.19 -7.79
N TYR A 312 15.75 -5.51 -6.81
CA TYR A 312 16.91 -6.38 -6.99
C TYR A 312 16.51 -7.82 -7.34
N GLU A 313 15.36 -8.28 -6.82
CA GLU A 313 14.86 -9.65 -6.99
C GLU A 313 14.05 -9.85 -8.28
N MET A 314 13.88 -8.84 -9.12
CA MET A 314 12.96 -8.92 -10.27
C MET A 314 13.30 -10.06 -11.21
N ASP A 315 14.58 -10.27 -11.52
CA ASP A 315 15.00 -11.38 -12.39
C ASP A 315 14.66 -12.74 -11.75
N ALA A 316 14.86 -12.90 -10.45
CA ALA A 316 14.52 -14.12 -9.72
C ALA A 316 13.00 -14.34 -9.66
N ILE A 317 12.22 -13.29 -9.47
CA ILE A 317 10.74 -13.34 -9.50
C ILE A 317 10.26 -13.78 -10.89
N LEU A 318 10.74 -13.15 -11.95
CA LEU A 318 10.35 -13.51 -13.33
C LEU A 318 10.73 -14.95 -13.66
N MET A 319 11.93 -15.38 -13.27
CA MET A 319 12.36 -16.78 -13.47
C MET A 319 11.49 -17.76 -12.71
N ASN A 320 11.07 -17.43 -11.49
CA ASN A 320 10.16 -18.26 -10.71
C ASN A 320 8.77 -18.37 -11.34
N LEU A 321 8.26 -17.29 -11.94
CA LEU A 321 6.93 -17.28 -12.58
C LEU A 321 6.88 -18.08 -13.89
N VAL A 322 8.01 -18.27 -14.57
CA VAL A 322 8.07 -19.03 -15.83
C VAL A 322 8.60 -20.45 -15.68
N ALA A 323 9.09 -20.84 -14.50
CA ALA A 323 9.59 -22.18 -14.21
C ALA A 323 8.44 -23.20 -14.05
#